data_a8920122fe8a8dce276caa5875e252a5
#
_entry.id   a8920122fe8a8dce276caa5875e252a5
#
_cell.length_a   1.000
_cell.length_b   1.000
_cell.length_c   1.000
_cell.angle_alpha   90.00
_cell.angle_beta   90.00
_cell.angle_gamma   90.00
#
_symmetry.space_group_name_H-M   'P 1'
#
loop_
_entity.id
_entity.type
_entity.pdbx_description
1 polymer ?
#
loop_
_entity_poly.entity_id
_entity_poly.type
_entity_poly.pdbx_seq_one_letter_code
_entity_poly.pdbx_strand_id
1 'polypeptide(L)'
;MWRESDYIDIKREDRLRVLKNHQPPRTYIDTLSIVEHPAFIKFYDDLQDQGLVAVDEGDVGAGGATGDILTVGLREDFEKYDFQWPVILHDSIDEFEDAEIDLDDLEPFTMYPLPLLRKFLAKEGETFVSQESLTKTTFGKYKVTANLFNASGYNEYLQKLLRVVTLRFENCRRQGFPTIQINGAQTVQVMDWYIREKLFSAPFNPFQGNDWKILLAKDGIVTKHIVEQFAVAIYKMQNRLTTINAEVSHTDFSSLRAIKMRESYSMEVQKCIYPRLGYPSHGGGLEKAFIEFLDRDAEVERFLKINENGHSFAIIFYVRKDGLMATYHPDFIVATAEKVYLIETKGDDKVDDVNVRQKQTATVEWIKKINALVPGDRMNRTWEYVLVGESVFYSLSGSGATITDICNMCKVSYSVATGNLFDM
;
A
#
# COMPACT_ATOMS: atom_id res chain seq x y z
N MET A 1 -29.53 26.03 -15.44
CA MET A 1 -28.76 25.41 -14.35
C MET A 1 -29.67 24.41 -13.67
N TRP A 2 -29.33 23.13 -13.69
CA TRP A 2 -30.14 22.06 -13.08
C TRP A 2 -30.08 22.21 -11.56
N ARG A 3 -31.17 21.93 -10.85
CA ARG A 3 -31.13 21.82 -9.39
C ARG A 3 -30.42 20.51 -9.03
N GLU A 4 -29.74 20.47 -7.92
CA GLU A 4 -29.01 19.27 -7.45
C GLU A 4 -29.94 18.06 -7.31
N SER A 5 -31.21 18.29 -6.86
CA SER A 5 -32.26 17.28 -6.80
C SER A 5 -32.58 16.68 -8.17
N ASP A 6 -32.73 17.52 -9.18
CA ASP A 6 -33.11 17.08 -10.54
C ASP A 6 -31.99 16.24 -11.17
N TYR A 7 -30.73 16.60 -10.89
CA TYR A 7 -29.55 15.86 -11.32
C TYR A 7 -29.49 14.45 -10.71
N ILE A 8 -29.74 14.34 -9.40
CA ILE A 8 -29.73 13.05 -8.67
C ILE A 8 -30.83 12.13 -9.19
N ASP A 9 -32.03 12.67 -9.42
CA ASP A 9 -33.17 11.88 -9.89
C ASP A 9 -32.96 11.36 -11.32
N ILE A 10 -32.48 12.20 -12.23
CA ILE A 10 -32.16 11.79 -13.61
C ILE A 10 -31.06 10.73 -13.63
N LYS A 11 -30.00 10.93 -12.84
CA LYS A 11 -28.92 9.97 -12.70
C LYS A 11 -29.40 8.61 -12.17
N ARG A 12 -30.30 8.63 -11.19
CA ARG A 12 -30.92 7.43 -10.63
C ARG A 12 -31.78 6.69 -11.64
N GLU A 13 -32.60 7.41 -12.39
CA GLU A 13 -33.46 6.83 -13.45
C GLU A 13 -32.63 6.21 -14.57
N ASP A 14 -31.63 6.88 -15.07
CA ASP A 14 -30.75 6.35 -16.12
C ASP A 14 -29.95 5.14 -15.64
N ARG A 15 -29.47 5.17 -14.38
CA ARG A 15 -28.79 4.02 -13.79
C ARG A 15 -29.69 2.79 -13.67
N LEU A 16 -30.94 2.97 -13.25
CA LEU A 16 -31.94 1.89 -13.20
C LEU A 16 -32.24 1.35 -14.60
N ARG A 17 -32.31 2.24 -15.60
CA ARG A 17 -32.55 1.89 -16.99
C ARG A 17 -31.43 1.02 -17.56
N VAL A 18 -30.17 1.40 -17.34
CA VAL A 18 -28.99 0.65 -17.80
C VAL A 18 -28.84 -0.68 -17.06
N LEU A 19 -28.88 -0.66 -15.73
CA LEU A 19 -28.56 -1.84 -14.91
C LEU A 19 -29.70 -2.86 -14.83
N LYS A 20 -30.96 -2.42 -14.77
CA LYS A 20 -32.10 -3.34 -14.67
C LYS A 20 -32.70 -3.72 -16.01
N ASN A 21 -32.82 -2.78 -16.93
CA ASN A 21 -33.56 -2.98 -18.18
C ASN A 21 -32.62 -3.21 -19.38
N HIS A 22 -31.30 -3.16 -19.19
CA HIS A 22 -30.30 -3.28 -20.25
C HIS A 22 -30.56 -2.34 -21.44
N GLN A 23 -31.08 -1.13 -21.17
CA GLN A 23 -31.39 -0.12 -22.17
C GLN A 23 -30.37 1.01 -22.10
N PRO A 24 -30.08 1.68 -23.22
CA PRO A 24 -29.16 2.81 -23.23
C PRO A 24 -29.68 3.95 -22.34
N PRO A 25 -28.79 4.76 -21.72
CA PRO A 25 -29.18 5.92 -20.94
C PRO A 25 -29.95 6.93 -21.80
N ARG A 26 -30.85 7.69 -21.21
CA ARG A 26 -31.59 8.78 -21.90
C ARG A 26 -30.82 10.09 -21.91
N THR A 27 -29.89 10.23 -21.01
CA THR A 27 -29.10 11.44 -20.82
C THR A 27 -27.60 11.11 -20.87
N TYR A 28 -26.77 12.13 -21.09
CA TYR A 28 -25.31 11.99 -21.12
C TYR A 28 -24.66 12.30 -19.76
N ILE A 29 -25.42 12.29 -18.66
CA ILE A 29 -24.93 12.73 -17.34
C ILE A 29 -23.78 11.84 -16.82
N ASP A 30 -23.84 10.54 -17.09
CA ASP A 30 -22.80 9.58 -16.70
C ASP A 30 -22.16 8.88 -17.91
N THR A 31 -22.29 9.46 -19.09
CA THR A 31 -21.73 8.90 -20.31
C THR A 31 -20.34 9.47 -20.55
N LEU A 32 -19.33 8.60 -20.57
CA LEU A 32 -17.99 8.93 -21.01
C LEU A 32 -17.90 8.67 -22.50
N SER A 33 -17.76 9.74 -23.29
CA SER A 33 -17.46 9.60 -24.71
C SER A 33 -15.95 9.50 -24.91
N ILE A 34 -15.48 8.35 -25.36
CA ILE A 34 -14.08 8.11 -25.69
C ILE A 34 -13.88 8.34 -27.18
N VAL A 35 -13.10 9.34 -27.52
CA VAL A 35 -12.68 9.59 -28.90
C VAL A 35 -11.40 8.82 -29.15
N GLU A 36 -11.37 7.99 -30.19
CA GLU A 36 -10.16 7.28 -30.58
C GLU A 36 -9.08 8.28 -31.02
N HIS A 37 -8.12 8.49 -30.15
CA HIS A 37 -6.91 9.26 -30.44
C HIS A 37 -5.71 8.35 -30.17
N PRO A 38 -4.67 8.32 -31.03
CA PRO A 38 -3.53 7.42 -30.87
C PRO A 38 -2.85 7.50 -29.50
N ALA A 39 -2.77 8.70 -28.92
CA ALA A 39 -2.24 8.88 -27.57
C ALA A 39 -3.16 8.30 -26.47
N PHE A 40 -4.49 8.29 -26.70
CA PHE A 40 -5.45 7.70 -25.78
C PHE A 40 -5.43 6.17 -25.86
N ILE A 41 -5.30 5.62 -27.06
CA ILE A 41 -5.17 4.18 -27.29
C ILE A 41 -3.91 3.68 -26.57
N LYS A 42 -2.78 4.36 -26.74
CA LYS A 42 -1.56 4.03 -26.01
C LYS A 42 -1.72 4.13 -24.50
N PHE A 43 -2.33 5.18 -24.00
CA PHE A 43 -2.63 5.35 -22.58
C PHE A 43 -3.58 4.27 -22.04
N TYR A 44 -4.59 3.89 -22.82
CA TYR A 44 -5.53 2.83 -22.47
C TYR A 44 -4.84 1.46 -22.50
N ASP A 45 -3.97 1.22 -23.46
CA ASP A 45 -3.13 0.04 -23.54
C ASP A 45 -2.17 -0.03 -22.33
N ASP A 46 -1.54 1.07 -21.96
CA ASP A 46 -0.69 1.16 -20.77
C ASP A 46 -1.49 0.91 -19.46
N LEU A 47 -2.75 1.38 -19.38
CA LEU A 47 -3.66 1.10 -18.27
C LEU A 47 -4.11 -0.37 -18.22
N GLN A 48 -4.32 -0.99 -19.39
CA GLN A 48 -4.64 -2.42 -19.47
C GLN A 48 -3.43 -3.29 -19.11
N ASP A 49 -2.24 -2.91 -19.56
CA ASP A 49 -0.99 -3.58 -19.20
C ASP A 49 -0.71 -3.52 -17.70
N GLN A 50 -1.12 -2.42 -17.06
CA GLN A 50 -1.09 -2.26 -15.61
C GLN A 50 -2.31 -2.87 -14.91
N GLY A 51 -3.26 -3.46 -15.66
CA GLY A 51 -4.49 -4.06 -15.17
C GLY A 51 -5.44 -3.09 -14.48
N LEU A 52 -5.34 -1.80 -14.76
CA LEU A 52 -6.17 -0.74 -14.13
C LEU A 52 -7.57 -0.61 -14.74
N VAL A 53 -7.87 -1.34 -15.80
CA VAL A 53 -9.19 -1.37 -16.44
C VAL A 53 -9.79 -2.76 -16.29
N ALA A 54 -10.83 -2.89 -15.47
CA ALA A 54 -11.64 -4.09 -15.43
C ALA A 54 -12.48 -4.16 -16.71
N VAL A 55 -12.31 -5.22 -17.48
CA VAL A 55 -13.19 -5.50 -18.63
C VAL A 55 -14.33 -6.37 -18.12
N ASP A 56 -15.56 -5.92 -18.26
CA ASP A 56 -16.75 -6.67 -17.90
C ASP A 56 -16.84 -8.01 -18.68
N GLU A 57 -17.26 -9.08 -18.01
CA GLU A 57 -17.39 -10.43 -18.58
C GLU A 57 -18.39 -10.53 -19.74
N GLY A 58 -19.08 -9.42 -20.08
CA GLY A 58 -20.10 -9.36 -21.12
C GLY A 58 -19.62 -9.06 -22.52
N ASP A 59 -18.38 -8.64 -22.73
CA ASP A 59 -17.87 -8.15 -24.04
C ASP A 59 -17.03 -9.18 -24.82
N VAL A 60 -17.45 -10.42 -24.79
CA VAL A 60 -16.92 -11.46 -25.70
C VAL A 60 -17.63 -11.35 -27.04
N GLY A 61 -17.25 -10.37 -27.86
CA GLY A 61 -17.85 -10.33 -29.19
C GLY A 61 -17.70 -9.10 -30.08
N ALA A 62 -16.97 -8.07 -29.70
CA ALA A 62 -16.71 -6.94 -30.59
C ALA A 62 -15.24 -6.90 -30.98
N GLY A 63 -14.93 -7.34 -32.19
CA GLY A 63 -13.62 -7.23 -32.80
C GLY A 63 -13.24 -5.76 -33.04
N GLY A 64 -12.48 -5.20 -32.09
CA GLY A 64 -11.86 -3.89 -32.23
C GLY A 64 -10.54 -3.90 -31.47
N ALA A 65 -9.44 -3.63 -32.15
CA ALA A 65 -8.08 -3.28 -31.70
C ALA A 65 -7.41 -4.03 -30.50
N THR A 66 -8.01 -5.09 -29.97
CA THR A 66 -7.52 -5.87 -28.82
C THR A 66 -6.94 -7.23 -29.19
N GLY A 67 -6.41 -7.35 -30.39
CA GLY A 67 -6.00 -8.63 -31.00
C GLY A 67 -4.90 -9.42 -30.31
N ASP A 68 -4.46 -9.02 -29.10
CA ASP A 68 -3.38 -9.69 -28.35
C ASP A 68 -3.77 -10.03 -26.90
N ILE A 69 -5.05 -9.90 -26.52
CA ILE A 69 -5.49 -10.19 -25.14
C ILE A 69 -6.05 -11.61 -25.06
N LEU A 70 -5.42 -12.42 -24.20
CA LEU A 70 -5.91 -13.75 -23.82
C LEU A 70 -6.60 -13.69 -22.46
N THR A 71 -7.72 -14.42 -22.35
CA THR A 71 -8.30 -14.79 -21.06
C THR A 71 -7.87 -16.21 -20.72
N VAL A 72 -7.12 -16.36 -19.65
CA VAL A 72 -6.56 -17.65 -19.24
C VAL A 72 -7.29 -18.10 -17.97
N GLY A 73 -8.03 -19.18 -18.09
CA GLY A 73 -8.73 -19.82 -16.96
C GLY A 73 -7.80 -20.69 -16.12
N LEU A 74 -8.33 -21.20 -15.02
CA LEU A 74 -7.63 -22.17 -14.17
C LEU A 74 -7.32 -23.45 -14.97
N ARG A 75 -6.22 -24.09 -14.60
CA ARG A 75 -5.84 -25.42 -15.07
C ARG A 75 -6.84 -26.46 -14.56
N GLU A 76 -6.99 -27.61 -15.20
CA GLU A 76 -7.89 -28.68 -14.76
C GLU A 76 -7.53 -29.24 -13.39
N ASP A 77 -6.25 -29.34 -13.09
CA ASP A 77 -5.68 -29.84 -11.83
C ASP A 77 -5.16 -28.71 -10.92
N PHE A 78 -5.81 -27.54 -10.95
CA PHE A 78 -5.36 -26.33 -10.26
C PHE A 78 -5.21 -26.53 -8.74
N GLU A 79 -6.01 -27.38 -8.10
CA GLU A 79 -5.96 -27.64 -6.65
C GLU A 79 -4.56 -28.08 -6.20
N LYS A 80 -3.79 -28.75 -7.09
CA LYS A 80 -2.42 -29.15 -6.83
C LYS A 80 -1.46 -27.97 -6.69
N TYR A 81 -1.76 -26.86 -7.34
CA TYR A 81 -0.91 -25.68 -7.42
C TYR A 81 -1.45 -24.47 -6.67
N ASP A 82 -2.60 -24.61 -6.02
CA ASP A 82 -3.26 -23.50 -5.34
C ASP A 82 -2.53 -23.09 -4.05
N PHE A 83 -2.69 -21.83 -3.69
CA PHE A 83 -2.20 -21.25 -2.46
C PHE A 83 -3.36 -20.69 -1.65
N GLN A 84 -3.19 -20.72 -0.34
CA GLN A 84 -4.09 -20.04 0.59
C GLN A 84 -3.38 -18.81 1.15
N TRP A 85 -3.98 -17.65 0.93
CA TRP A 85 -3.49 -16.40 1.52
C TRP A 85 -4.11 -16.23 2.90
N PRO A 86 -3.31 -16.21 3.97
CA PRO A 86 -3.85 -16.00 5.30
C PRO A 86 -4.16 -14.51 5.52
N VAL A 87 -5.42 -14.22 5.84
CA VAL A 87 -5.90 -12.89 6.23
C VAL A 87 -6.03 -12.88 7.74
N ILE A 88 -5.20 -12.11 8.40
CA ILE A 88 -5.28 -11.92 9.84
C ILE A 88 -6.37 -10.90 10.12
N LEU A 89 -7.46 -11.35 10.68
CA LEU A 89 -8.57 -10.51 11.13
C LEU A 89 -8.33 -10.12 12.58
N HIS A 90 -8.45 -8.85 12.87
CA HIS A 90 -8.30 -8.35 14.22
C HIS A 90 -9.69 -8.14 14.81
N ASP A 91 -9.96 -8.87 15.84
CA ASP A 91 -11.14 -8.67 16.65
C ASP A 91 -10.71 -8.54 18.11
N SER A 92 -10.47 -7.30 18.60
CA SER A 92 -10.53 -7.03 20.00
C SER A 92 -10.65 -5.54 20.30
N ILE A 93 -11.77 -5.22 20.85
CA ILE A 93 -12.07 -3.92 21.44
C ILE A 93 -11.37 -3.81 22.83
N ASP A 94 -11.14 -4.93 23.49
CA ASP A 94 -10.70 -4.97 24.89
C ASP A 94 -9.21 -4.71 25.11
N GLU A 95 -8.35 -4.95 24.12
CA GLU A 95 -6.89 -4.74 24.23
C GLU A 95 -6.43 -3.31 23.92
N PHE A 96 -7.36 -2.47 23.45
CA PHE A 96 -7.04 -1.11 23.01
C PHE A 96 -6.89 -0.09 24.14
N GLU A 97 -7.44 -0.36 25.32
CA GLU A 97 -7.38 0.56 26.45
C GLU A 97 -5.94 0.73 26.98
N ASP A 98 -5.10 -0.30 26.82
CA ASP A 98 -3.70 -0.32 27.28
C ASP A 98 -2.68 -0.04 26.16
N ALA A 99 -3.13 0.26 24.94
CA ALA A 99 -2.23 0.51 23.82
C ALA A 99 -1.57 1.88 23.91
N GLU A 100 -0.28 1.92 24.10
CA GLU A 100 0.50 3.16 24.18
C GLU A 100 1.35 3.38 22.92
N ILE A 101 1.41 4.64 22.49
CA ILE A 101 2.35 5.07 21.45
C ILE A 101 3.75 5.02 22.08
N ASP A 102 4.65 4.28 21.45
CA ASP A 102 6.04 4.24 21.87
C ASP A 102 6.72 5.58 21.53
N LEU A 103 7.23 6.25 22.55
CA LEU A 103 7.85 7.56 22.42
C LEU A 103 9.16 7.48 21.61
N ASP A 104 9.81 6.31 21.56
CA ASP A 104 11.02 6.09 20.79
C ASP A 104 10.73 6.05 19.28
N ASP A 105 9.50 5.72 18.88
CA ASP A 105 9.06 5.77 17.48
C ASP A 105 8.87 7.20 16.94
N LEU A 106 8.96 8.23 17.78
CA LEU A 106 8.76 9.62 17.40
C LEU A 106 10.10 10.34 17.23
N GLU A 107 10.49 10.60 15.98
CA GLU A 107 11.76 11.28 15.66
C GLU A 107 11.67 12.81 15.78
N PRO A 108 12.71 13.51 16.24
CA PRO A 108 12.71 14.96 16.31
C PRO A 108 12.75 15.59 14.91
N PHE A 109 12.29 16.84 14.82
CA PHE A 109 12.35 17.64 13.62
C PHE A 109 13.75 18.29 13.48
N THR A 110 14.50 17.89 12.46
CA THR A 110 15.90 18.32 12.26
C THR A 110 16.12 19.23 11.05
N MET A 111 15.09 19.40 10.18
CA MET A 111 15.26 20.12 8.91
C MET A 111 15.59 21.60 9.09
N TYR A 112 15.01 22.27 10.07
CA TYR A 112 15.28 23.65 10.40
C TYR A 112 15.39 23.86 11.90
N PRO A 113 16.43 24.56 12.39
CA PRO A 113 16.55 24.90 13.81
C PRO A 113 15.49 25.92 14.24
N LEU A 114 15.03 25.83 15.48
CA LEU A 114 13.98 26.69 16.05
C LEU A 114 14.19 28.20 15.84
N PRO A 115 15.41 28.77 15.98
CA PRO A 115 15.64 30.19 15.69
C PRO A 115 15.34 30.59 14.25
N LEU A 116 15.56 29.67 13.28
CA LEU A 116 15.26 29.93 11.88
C LEU A 116 13.76 29.89 11.61
N LEU A 117 13.03 28.96 12.24
CA LEU A 117 11.58 28.89 12.15
C LEU A 117 10.92 30.15 12.72
N ARG A 118 11.45 30.69 13.82
CA ARG A 118 11.00 32.00 14.37
C ARG A 118 11.21 33.15 13.39
N LYS A 119 12.29 33.15 12.63
CA LYS A 119 12.53 34.15 11.57
C LYS A 119 11.55 34.00 10.41
N PHE A 120 11.20 32.79 10.02
CA PHE A 120 10.17 32.57 9.02
C PHE A 120 8.82 33.09 9.50
N LEU A 121 8.43 32.75 10.72
CA LEU A 121 7.17 33.25 11.30
C LEU A 121 7.12 34.80 11.35
N ALA A 122 8.21 35.46 11.71
CA ALA A 122 8.29 36.91 11.76
C ALA A 122 8.12 37.58 10.37
N LYS A 123 8.60 36.91 9.30
CA LYS A 123 8.41 37.36 7.91
C LYS A 123 7.00 37.08 7.38
N GLU A 124 6.38 36.02 7.82
CA GLU A 124 5.04 35.61 7.41
C GLU A 124 3.93 36.29 8.24
N GLY A 125 4.31 36.89 9.37
CA GLY A 125 3.39 37.37 10.42
C GLY A 125 2.32 38.39 10.00
N GLU A 126 2.53 39.14 8.91
CA GLU A 126 1.52 40.05 8.35
C GLU A 126 0.59 39.35 7.36
N THR A 127 1.03 38.28 6.71
CA THR A 127 0.27 37.54 5.69
C THR A 127 -0.57 36.41 6.30
N PHE A 128 -0.22 35.93 7.49
CA PHE A 128 -0.89 34.79 8.17
C PHE A 128 -2.34 35.07 8.58
N VAL A 129 -2.72 36.33 8.69
CA VAL A 129 -4.06 36.72 9.17
C VAL A 129 -5.10 36.73 8.05
N SER A 130 -4.69 36.76 6.78
CA SER A 130 -5.59 36.98 5.65
C SER A 130 -5.68 35.88 4.60
N GLN A 131 -4.85 34.84 4.66
CA GLN A 131 -4.93 33.76 3.69
C GLN A 131 -5.49 32.50 4.33
N GLU A 132 -6.62 32.02 3.81
CA GLU A 132 -7.06 30.64 3.88
C GLU A 132 -6.01 29.76 3.19
N SER A 133 -4.88 29.54 3.84
CA SER A 133 -3.88 28.61 3.34
C SER A 133 -4.39 27.20 3.56
N LEU A 134 -5.14 26.76 2.58
CA LEU A 134 -5.52 25.37 2.39
C LEU A 134 -4.25 24.56 2.23
N THR A 135 -3.82 23.88 3.28
CA THR A 135 -2.78 22.86 3.14
C THR A 135 -3.41 21.69 2.39
N LYS A 136 -3.38 21.77 1.06
CA LYS A 136 -3.78 20.69 0.17
C LYS A 136 -2.70 19.61 0.26
N THR A 137 -2.85 18.72 1.19
CA THR A 137 -2.03 17.52 1.21
C THR A 137 -2.64 16.55 0.22
N THR A 138 -1.97 16.32 -0.89
CA THR A 138 -2.39 15.35 -1.90
C THR A 138 -1.95 13.98 -1.43
N PHE A 139 -2.90 13.14 -1.07
CA PHE A 139 -2.68 11.76 -0.67
C PHE A 139 -3.05 10.84 -1.83
N GLY A 140 -2.10 10.52 -2.71
CA GLY A 140 -2.40 9.79 -3.93
C GLY A 140 -3.49 10.51 -4.75
N LYS A 141 -4.61 9.83 -5.00
CA LYS A 141 -5.77 10.42 -5.70
C LYS A 141 -6.70 11.25 -4.80
N TYR A 142 -6.46 11.30 -3.49
CA TYR A 142 -7.34 11.97 -2.52
C TYR A 142 -6.72 13.27 -2.00
N LYS A 143 -7.51 14.33 -2.01
CA LYS A 143 -7.15 15.61 -1.38
C LYS A 143 -7.83 15.69 -0.02
N VAL A 144 -7.05 15.66 1.05
CA VAL A 144 -7.54 15.96 2.39
C VAL A 144 -7.27 17.43 2.67
N THR A 145 -8.35 18.17 2.89
CA THR A 145 -8.26 19.59 3.23
C THR A 145 -8.57 19.73 4.72
N ALA A 146 -7.55 19.93 5.53
CA ALA A 146 -7.74 20.35 6.92
C ALA A 146 -7.15 21.75 7.08
N ASN A 147 -7.98 22.68 7.51
CA ASN A 147 -7.52 24.06 7.75
C ASN A 147 -6.94 24.16 9.17
N LEU A 148 -5.68 23.71 9.33
CA LEU A 148 -4.93 23.82 10.58
C LEU A 148 -4.62 25.27 10.94
N PHE A 149 -4.58 26.17 9.95
CA PHE A 149 -4.22 27.56 10.13
C PHE A 149 -5.34 28.44 10.74
N ASN A 150 -6.58 27.94 10.79
CA ASN A 150 -7.69 28.63 11.47
C ASN A 150 -7.78 28.31 12.97
N ALA A 151 -6.75 27.73 13.58
CA ALA A 151 -6.73 27.53 15.02
C ALA A 151 -6.56 28.87 15.74
N SER A 152 -7.38 29.11 16.73
CA SER A 152 -7.32 30.33 17.58
C SER A 152 -6.29 30.21 18.70
N GLY A 153 -5.75 29.00 18.93
CA GLY A 153 -4.77 28.72 19.97
C GLY A 153 -4.21 27.30 19.88
N TYR A 154 -3.25 27.01 20.75
CA TYR A 154 -2.54 25.74 20.74
C TYR A 154 -3.45 24.52 21.00
N ASN A 155 -4.41 24.62 21.92
CA ASN A 155 -5.33 23.51 22.19
C ASN A 155 -6.20 23.16 20.98
N GLU A 156 -6.69 24.18 20.26
CA GLU A 156 -7.43 23.94 19.02
C GLU A 156 -6.53 23.36 17.93
N TYR A 157 -5.27 23.79 17.87
CA TYR A 157 -4.28 23.20 16.97
C TYR A 157 -4.10 21.70 17.23
N LEU A 158 -3.95 21.28 18.50
CA LEU A 158 -3.83 19.86 18.87
C LEU A 158 -5.06 19.03 18.44
N GLN A 159 -6.27 19.56 18.65
CA GLN A 159 -7.51 18.89 18.21
C GLN A 159 -7.56 18.74 16.69
N LYS A 160 -7.18 19.77 15.96
CA LYS A 160 -7.12 19.70 14.49
C LYS A 160 -6.01 18.77 14.01
N LEU A 161 -4.87 18.74 14.69
CA LEU A 161 -3.77 17.82 14.42
C LEU A 161 -4.21 16.36 14.58
N LEU A 162 -4.86 16.03 15.70
CA LEU A 162 -5.44 14.70 15.92
C LEU A 162 -6.39 14.32 14.78
N ARG A 163 -7.29 15.22 14.38
CA ARG A 163 -8.22 14.97 13.28
C ARG A 163 -7.49 14.69 11.97
N VAL A 164 -6.41 15.41 11.65
CA VAL A 164 -5.61 15.15 10.43
C VAL A 164 -4.97 13.79 10.47
N VAL A 165 -4.41 13.39 11.61
CA VAL A 165 -3.83 12.06 11.80
C VAL A 165 -4.91 10.99 11.64
N THR A 166 -6.07 11.14 12.29
CA THR A 166 -7.19 10.19 12.21
C THR A 166 -7.69 10.03 10.77
N LEU A 167 -7.86 11.13 10.03
CA LEU A 167 -8.31 11.11 8.64
C LEU A 167 -7.37 10.33 7.72
N ARG A 168 -6.09 10.18 8.05
CA ARG A 168 -5.17 9.33 7.29
C ARG A 168 -5.56 7.87 7.32
N PHE A 169 -6.18 7.42 8.41
CA PHE A 169 -6.60 6.04 8.60
C PHE A 169 -8.05 5.77 8.15
N GLU A 170 -8.91 6.79 8.05
CA GLU A 170 -10.31 6.62 7.61
C GLU A 170 -10.42 6.08 6.18
N ASN A 171 -9.53 6.49 5.29
CA ASN A 171 -9.52 6.00 3.91
C ASN A 171 -9.14 4.51 3.82
N CYS A 172 -8.46 3.97 4.83
CA CYS A 172 -8.06 2.58 4.88
C CYS A 172 -9.25 1.64 5.09
N ARG A 173 -10.30 2.07 5.79
CA ARG A 173 -11.55 1.30 5.99
C ARG A 173 -12.20 0.87 4.68
N ARG A 174 -12.14 1.71 3.65
CA ARG A 174 -12.78 1.47 2.34
C ARG A 174 -12.03 0.44 1.49
N GLN A 175 -10.81 0.08 1.88
CA GLN A 175 -9.93 -0.83 1.14
C GLN A 175 -9.73 -2.17 1.86
N GLY A 176 -10.55 -2.49 2.88
CA GLY A 176 -10.41 -3.76 3.61
C GLY A 176 -9.31 -3.76 4.68
N PHE A 177 -8.77 -2.59 5.03
CA PHE A 177 -7.86 -2.48 6.18
C PHE A 177 -8.58 -2.78 7.50
N PRO A 178 -7.90 -3.40 8.46
CA PRO A 178 -8.40 -3.48 9.83
C PRO A 178 -8.68 -2.07 10.36
N THR A 179 -9.74 -1.93 11.12
CA THR A 179 -10.08 -0.64 11.72
C THR A 179 -9.02 -0.25 12.73
N ILE A 180 -8.24 0.79 12.42
CA ILE A 180 -7.33 1.37 13.40
C ILE A 180 -8.17 2.16 14.40
N GLN A 181 -8.13 1.74 15.65
CA GLN A 181 -8.72 2.47 16.75
C GLN A 181 -7.67 3.41 17.33
N ILE A 182 -8.07 4.61 17.69
CA ILE A 182 -7.19 5.62 18.27
C ILE A 182 -7.85 6.13 19.53
N ASN A 183 -7.18 5.99 20.67
CA ASN A 183 -7.55 6.71 21.87
C ASN A 183 -7.16 8.18 21.71
N GLY A 184 -8.14 9.01 21.33
CA GLY A 184 -7.90 10.42 21.01
C GLY A 184 -7.35 11.23 22.18
N ALA A 185 -7.80 10.96 23.40
CA ALA A 185 -7.33 11.67 24.58
C ALA A 185 -5.85 11.37 24.88
N GLN A 186 -5.49 10.11 24.87
CA GLN A 186 -4.11 9.67 25.05
C GLN A 186 -3.19 10.18 23.93
N THR A 187 -3.64 10.08 22.69
CA THR A 187 -2.88 10.57 21.53
C THR A 187 -2.59 12.07 21.63
N VAL A 188 -3.56 12.89 22.05
CA VAL A 188 -3.36 14.33 22.27
C VAL A 188 -2.37 14.61 23.36
N GLN A 189 -2.38 13.85 24.46
CA GLN A 189 -1.40 13.99 25.55
C GLN A 189 0.02 13.68 25.06
N VAL A 190 0.19 12.62 24.28
CA VAL A 190 1.48 12.27 23.68
C VAL A 190 1.91 13.32 22.65
N MET A 191 0.98 13.86 21.86
CA MET A 191 1.27 14.96 20.91
C MET A 191 1.77 16.21 21.65
N ASP A 192 1.11 16.60 22.73
CA ASP A 192 1.54 17.74 23.56
C ASP A 192 2.93 17.52 24.15
N TRP A 193 3.16 16.35 24.75
CA TRP A 193 4.46 15.98 25.29
C TRP A 193 5.55 16.00 24.21
N TYR A 194 5.31 15.37 23.05
CA TYR A 194 6.26 15.32 21.94
C TYR A 194 6.63 16.72 21.44
N ILE A 195 5.63 17.58 21.24
CA ILE A 195 5.85 18.95 20.77
C ILE A 195 6.69 19.76 21.78
N ARG A 196 6.44 19.56 23.06
CA ARG A 196 7.10 20.34 24.10
C ARG A 196 8.48 19.84 24.48
N GLU A 197 8.71 18.53 24.45
CA GLU A 197 9.91 17.94 25.03
C GLU A 197 10.87 17.35 23.98
N LYS A 198 10.35 16.83 22.85
CA LYS A 198 11.16 16.05 21.89
C LYS A 198 11.30 16.70 20.50
N LEU A 199 10.25 17.35 20.00
CA LEU A 199 10.15 17.83 18.62
C LEU A 199 11.36 18.61 18.12
N PHE A 200 11.89 19.52 18.91
CA PHE A 200 13.03 20.37 18.55
C PHE A 200 14.35 19.96 19.22
N SER A 201 14.41 18.76 19.77
CA SER A 201 15.53 18.28 20.60
C SER A 201 15.87 19.24 21.78
N ALA A 202 14.91 20.06 22.20
CA ALA A 202 15.01 21.02 23.30
C ALA A 202 13.59 21.36 23.79
N PRO A 203 13.42 21.74 25.06
CA PRO A 203 12.12 22.16 25.57
C PRO A 203 11.53 23.32 24.77
N PHE A 204 10.27 23.21 24.42
CA PHE A 204 9.51 24.19 23.66
C PHE A 204 8.21 24.53 24.39
N ASN A 205 7.96 25.81 24.65
CA ASN A 205 6.73 26.25 25.30
C ASN A 205 5.77 26.88 24.28
N PRO A 206 4.77 26.12 23.77
CA PRO A 206 3.81 26.61 22.79
C PRO A 206 2.86 27.68 23.35
N PHE A 207 2.76 27.82 24.66
CA PHE A 207 1.89 28.81 25.33
C PHE A 207 2.57 30.18 25.54
N GLN A 208 3.86 30.30 25.28
CA GLN A 208 4.57 31.55 25.43
C GLN A 208 4.19 32.51 24.27
N GLY A 209 3.34 33.47 24.53
CA GLY A 209 2.83 34.36 23.50
C GLY A 209 2.07 33.60 22.39
N ASN A 210 2.56 33.67 21.18
CA ASN A 210 2.02 32.95 20.01
C ASN A 210 3.01 31.90 19.44
N ASP A 211 3.94 31.42 20.25
CA ASP A 211 5.01 30.51 19.80
C ASP A 211 4.49 29.21 19.15
N TRP A 212 3.28 28.73 19.51
CA TRP A 212 2.65 27.60 18.83
C TRP A 212 2.52 27.81 17.32
N LYS A 213 2.45 29.07 16.82
CA LYS A 213 2.39 29.37 15.38
C LYS A 213 3.66 28.97 14.62
N ILE A 214 4.78 28.76 15.33
CA ILE A 214 6.02 28.23 14.76
C ILE A 214 5.79 26.87 14.10
N LEU A 215 4.86 26.06 14.65
CA LEU A 215 4.47 24.76 14.11
C LEU A 215 3.83 24.87 12.72
N LEU A 216 3.28 26.05 12.39
CA LEU A 216 2.65 26.37 11.11
C LEU A 216 3.60 27.06 10.12
N ALA A 217 4.76 27.53 10.58
CA ALA A 217 5.70 28.28 9.76
C ALA A 217 6.15 27.50 8.51
N LYS A 218 6.50 28.21 7.46
CA LYS A 218 7.00 27.66 6.21
C LYS A 218 6.12 26.55 5.64
N ASP A 219 4.88 26.91 5.29
CA ASP A 219 3.89 25.99 4.69
C ASP A 219 3.55 24.78 5.57
N GLY A 220 3.69 24.93 6.89
CA GLY A 220 3.37 23.89 7.86
C GLY A 220 4.30 22.67 7.81
N ILE A 221 5.56 22.86 7.44
CA ILE A 221 6.53 21.74 7.32
C ILE A 221 6.72 21.00 8.64
N VAL A 222 6.70 21.71 9.77
CA VAL A 222 6.78 21.11 11.10
C VAL A 222 5.51 20.32 11.40
N THR A 223 4.34 20.87 11.10
CA THR A 223 3.06 20.16 11.24
C THR A 223 3.01 18.89 10.40
N LYS A 224 3.51 18.94 9.15
CA LYS A 224 3.59 17.74 8.30
C LYS A 224 4.44 16.66 8.95
N HIS A 225 5.62 17.03 9.44
CA HIS A 225 6.49 16.10 10.15
C HIS A 225 5.78 15.46 11.36
N ILE A 226 5.12 16.26 12.22
CA ILE A 226 4.38 15.74 13.37
C ILE A 226 3.31 14.72 12.91
N VAL A 227 2.53 15.06 11.89
CA VAL A 227 1.49 14.17 11.36
C VAL A 227 2.10 12.86 10.82
N GLU A 228 3.24 12.92 10.16
CA GLU A 228 3.95 11.75 9.65
C GLU A 228 4.46 10.86 10.78
N GLN A 229 5.09 11.45 11.81
CA GLN A 229 5.56 10.72 12.99
C GLN A 229 4.43 9.98 13.69
N PHE A 230 3.32 10.67 13.98
CA PHE A 230 2.18 10.06 14.65
C PHE A 230 1.48 9.00 13.80
N ALA A 231 1.38 9.19 12.49
CA ALA A 231 0.83 8.16 11.62
C ALA A 231 1.67 6.86 11.65
N VAL A 232 2.98 6.99 11.60
CA VAL A 232 3.91 5.83 11.69
C VAL A 232 3.84 5.17 13.07
N ALA A 233 3.87 5.96 14.14
CA ALA A 233 3.86 5.44 15.50
C ALA A 233 2.54 4.70 15.83
N ILE A 234 1.39 5.25 15.42
CA ILE A 234 0.08 4.61 15.59
C ILE A 234 0.00 3.31 14.78
N TYR A 235 0.51 3.30 13.56
CA TYR A 235 0.57 2.07 12.75
C TYR A 235 1.44 0.99 13.41
N LYS A 236 2.62 1.35 13.91
CA LYS A 236 3.50 0.42 14.62
C LYS A 236 2.85 -0.10 15.92
N MET A 237 2.23 0.79 16.69
CA MET A 237 1.44 0.43 17.87
C MET A 237 0.38 -0.62 17.52
N GLN A 238 -0.43 -0.34 16.49
CA GLN A 238 -1.46 -1.24 16.00
C GLN A 238 -0.88 -2.62 15.63
N ASN A 239 0.25 -2.65 14.93
CA ASN A 239 0.90 -3.89 14.53
C ASN A 239 1.42 -4.71 15.72
N ARG A 240 1.84 -4.07 16.80
CA ARG A 240 2.26 -4.76 18.04
C ARG A 240 1.10 -5.45 18.73
N LEU A 241 -0.07 -4.82 18.74
CA LEU A 241 -1.27 -5.33 19.43
C LEU A 241 -1.90 -6.52 18.71
N THR A 242 -1.83 -6.55 17.40
CA THR A 242 -2.52 -7.54 16.58
C THR A 242 -1.95 -8.97 16.67
N THR A 243 -0.96 -9.22 17.50
CA THR A 243 -0.32 -10.55 17.64
C THR A 243 -0.96 -11.46 18.68
N ILE A 244 -1.89 -11.00 19.50
CA ILE A 244 -2.32 -11.75 20.69
C ILE A 244 -3.64 -12.50 20.47
N ASN A 245 -4.61 -11.97 19.71
CA ASN A 245 -5.92 -12.61 19.46
C ASN A 245 -6.32 -12.48 17.98
N ALA A 246 -5.54 -13.07 17.09
CA ALA A 246 -5.83 -12.99 15.67
C ALA A 246 -6.76 -14.15 15.24
N GLU A 247 -7.95 -13.83 14.77
CA GLU A 247 -8.70 -14.75 13.93
C GLU A 247 -8.08 -14.76 12.52
N VAL A 248 -7.90 -15.95 11.98
CA VAL A 248 -7.33 -16.15 10.65
C VAL A 248 -8.41 -16.66 9.72
N SER A 249 -8.64 -15.93 8.63
CA SER A 249 -9.39 -16.45 7.48
C SER A 249 -8.43 -16.67 6.32
N HIS A 250 -8.85 -17.51 5.37
CA HIS A 250 -8.03 -17.83 4.20
C HIS A 250 -8.78 -17.48 2.93
N THR A 251 -8.05 -16.99 1.95
CA THR A 251 -8.56 -16.80 0.59
C THR A 251 -7.68 -17.58 -0.38
N ASP A 252 -8.30 -18.47 -1.14
CA ASP A 252 -7.61 -19.26 -2.15
C ASP A 252 -7.32 -18.40 -3.38
N PHE A 253 -6.13 -18.54 -3.98
CA PHE A 253 -5.81 -17.84 -5.22
C PHE A 253 -6.69 -18.28 -6.38
N SER A 254 -7.19 -19.49 -6.37
CA SER A 254 -8.19 -20.00 -7.32
C SER A 254 -9.56 -19.34 -7.23
N SER A 255 -9.82 -18.48 -6.24
CA SER A 255 -11.03 -17.63 -6.20
C SER A 255 -11.10 -16.71 -7.41
N LEU A 256 -9.96 -16.29 -7.97
CA LEU A 256 -9.87 -15.64 -9.27
C LEU A 256 -9.84 -16.71 -10.37
N ARG A 257 -10.99 -16.95 -11.00
CA ARG A 257 -11.18 -18.04 -11.96
C ARG A 257 -10.45 -17.85 -13.29
N ALA A 258 -10.16 -16.61 -13.67
CA ALA A 258 -9.47 -16.29 -14.90
C ALA A 258 -8.70 -14.97 -14.79
N ILE A 259 -7.57 -14.90 -15.47
CA ILE A 259 -6.75 -13.69 -15.61
C ILE A 259 -6.66 -13.28 -17.07
N LYS A 260 -6.53 -11.96 -17.30
CA LYS A 260 -6.32 -11.41 -18.64
C LYS A 260 -4.86 -11.01 -18.79
N MET A 261 -4.27 -11.31 -19.94
CA MET A 261 -2.89 -10.96 -20.26
C MET A 261 -2.70 -10.80 -21.75
N ARG A 262 -1.61 -10.16 -22.16
CA ARG A 262 -1.22 -10.12 -23.57
C ARG A 262 -0.55 -11.44 -23.97
N GLU A 263 -0.93 -12.01 -25.09
CA GLU A 263 -0.32 -13.24 -25.62
C GLU A 263 1.17 -13.07 -25.87
N SER A 264 1.57 -11.94 -26.49
CA SER A 264 2.96 -11.62 -26.81
C SER A 264 3.85 -11.41 -25.58
N TYR A 265 3.27 -11.08 -24.43
CA TYR A 265 3.98 -10.87 -23.16
C TYR A 265 3.54 -11.89 -22.10
N SER A 266 3.38 -13.13 -22.53
CA SER A 266 3.03 -14.23 -21.66
C SER A 266 3.74 -15.51 -22.08
N MET A 267 3.77 -16.49 -21.19
CA MET A 267 4.43 -17.76 -21.42
C MET A 267 3.69 -18.90 -20.72
N GLU A 268 3.75 -20.09 -21.30
CA GLU A 268 3.22 -21.31 -20.69
C GLU A 268 4.05 -21.74 -19.49
N VAL A 269 3.38 -22.22 -18.46
CA VAL A 269 3.99 -22.70 -17.21
C VAL A 269 3.31 -23.99 -16.76
N GLN A 270 4.04 -24.82 -16.00
CA GLN A 270 3.56 -26.11 -15.56
C GLN A 270 3.20 -26.15 -14.06
N LYS A 271 3.84 -25.32 -13.22
CA LYS A 271 3.73 -25.38 -11.76
C LYS A 271 2.88 -24.25 -11.17
N CYS A 272 1.84 -23.82 -11.89
CA CYS A 272 0.96 -22.71 -11.52
C CYS A 272 -0.50 -23.11 -11.67
N ILE A 273 -1.40 -22.46 -10.91
CA ILE A 273 -2.85 -22.65 -11.06
C ILE A 273 -3.36 -22.24 -12.45
N TYR A 274 -2.68 -21.32 -13.13
CA TYR A 274 -2.96 -20.95 -14.51
C TYR A 274 -1.95 -21.63 -15.45
N PRO A 275 -2.39 -22.11 -16.63
CA PRO A 275 -1.48 -22.73 -17.60
C PRO A 275 -0.52 -21.73 -18.28
N ARG A 276 -0.76 -20.43 -18.07
CA ARG A 276 0.04 -19.35 -18.67
C ARG A 276 0.12 -18.15 -17.71
N LEU A 277 1.27 -17.49 -17.70
CA LEU A 277 1.51 -16.28 -16.90
C LEU A 277 2.00 -15.13 -17.77
N GLY A 278 1.55 -13.92 -17.47
CA GLY A 278 1.99 -12.68 -18.11
C GLY A 278 3.22 -12.07 -17.39
N TYR A 279 4.00 -11.31 -18.16
CA TYR A 279 5.10 -10.48 -17.67
C TYR A 279 5.03 -9.08 -18.31
N PRO A 280 5.63 -8.03 -17.70
CA PRO A 280 5.55 -6.67 -18.22
C PRO A 280 6.15 -6.53 -19.62
N SER A 281 5.52 -5.73 -20.47
CA SER A 281 5.98 -5.44 -21.83
C SER A 281 7.26 -4.60 -21.86
N HIS A 282 7.45 -3.76 -20.83
CA HIS A 282 8.62 -2.90 -20.66
C HIS A 282 9.37 -3.27 -19.40
N GLY A 283 10.66 -3.54 -19.50
CA GLY A 283 11.48 -3.93 -18.35
C GLY A 283 11.20 -5.33 -17.77
N GLY A 284 10.33 -6.12 -18.40
CA GLY A 284 9.90 -7.44 -17.91
C GLY A 284 10.89 -8.59 -18.12
N GLY A 285 12.11 -8.30 -18.55
CA GLY A 285 13.12 -9.33 -18.82
C GLY A 285 13.49 -10.15 -17.58
N LEU A 286 13.67 -9.50 -16.45
CA LEU A 286 13.95 -10.16 -15.17
C LEU A 286 12.79 -11.06 -14.74
N GLU A 287 11.55 -10.54 -14.72
CA GLU A 287 10.39 -11.31 -14.30
C GLU A 287 10.13 -12.51 -15.24
N LYS A 288 10.29 -12.33 -16.56
CA LYS A 288 10.21 -13.43 -17.52
C LYS A 288 11.23 -14.53 -17.21
N ALA A 289 12.50 -14.15 -17.05
CA ALA A 289 13.57 -15.09 -16.75
C ALA A 289 13.33 -15.79 -15.39
N PHE A 290 12.77 -15.07 -14.43
CA PHE A 290 12.44 -15.60 -13.12
C PHE A 290 11.28 -16.63 -13.21
N ILE A 291 10.22 -16.36 -13.98
CA ILE A 291 9.14 -17.33 -14.26
C ILE A 291 9.70 -18.59 -14.90
N GLU A 292 10.57 -18.44 -15.93
CA GLU A 292 11.21 -19.58 -16.59
C GLU A 292 12.07 -20.42 -15.63
N PHE A 293 12.78 -19.75 -14.73
CA PHE A 293 13.59 -20.38 -13.71
C PHE A 293 12.73 -21.17 -12.72
N LEU A 294 11.69 -20.55 -12.16
CA LEU A 294 10.80 -21.20 -11.19
C LEU A 294 10.09 -22.44 -11.78
N ASP A 295 9.67 -22.37 -13.04
CA ASP A 295 8.96 -23.48 -13.67
C ASP A 295 9.87 -24.69 -13.92
N ARG A 296 11.19 -24.47 -14.11
CA ARG A 296 12.20 -25.53 -14.34
C ARG A 296 12.85 -26.06 -13.06
N ASP A 297 12.94 -25.25 -12.01
CA ASP A 297 13.64 -25.63 -10.80
C ASP A 297 12.98 -26.81 -10.08
N ALA A 298 13.74 -27.85 -9.75
CA ALA A 298 13.21 -29.09 -9.18
C ALA A 298 12.68 -28.95 -7.74
N GLU A 299 13.15 -27.94 -6.99
CA GLU A 299 12.72 -27.70 -5.62
C GLU A 299 11.41 -26.93 -5.54
N VAL A 300 11.01 -26.25 -6.62
CA VAL A 300 9.74 -25.52 -6.72
C VAL A 300 8.62 -26.54 -6.94
N GLU A 301 7.72 -26.66 -5.98
CA GLU A 301 6.51 -27.48 -6.11
C GLU A 301 5.43 -26.72 -6.88
N ARG A 302 5.26 -25.42 -6.57
CA ARG A 302 4.30 -24.52 -7.21
C ARG A 302 4.70 -23.07 -7.01
N PHE A 303 4.25 -22.22 -7.92
CA PHE A 303 4.46 -20.77 -7.82
C PHE A 303 3.32 -20.01 -8.50
N LEU A 304 3.18 -18.73 -8.18
CA LEU A 304 2.26 -17.83 -8.82
C LEU A 304 2.87 -16.44 -8.87
N LYS A 305 2.76 -15.77 -10.02
CA LYS A 305 2.94 -14.33 -10.13
C LYS A 305 1.66 -13.65 -9.66
N ILE A 306 1.74 -12.82 -8.62
CA ILE A 306 0.57 -12.15 -8.06
C ILE A 306 0.12 -11.05 -9.02
N ASN A 307 -1.15 -11.06 -9.40
CA ASN A 307 -1.77 -10.04 -10.21
C ASN A 307 -2.40 -8.99 -9.28
N GLU A 308 -1.83 -7.79 -9.24
CA GLU A 308 -2.27 -6.70 -8.35
C GLU A 308 -3.76 -6.34 -8.48
N ASN A 309 -4.32 -6.48 -9.68
CA ASN A 309 -5.71 -6.11 -9.95
C ASN A 309 -6.70 -7.26 -9.75
N GLY A 310 -6.23 -8.51 -9.89
CA GLY A 310 -7.06 -9.70 -9.73
C GLY A 310 -7.01 -10.27 -8.32
N HIS A 311 -5.82 -10.40 -7.75
CA HIS A 311 -5.62 -10.95 -6.41
C HIS A 311 -5.64 -9.84 -5.35
N SER A 312 -6.72 -9.06 -5.31
CA SER A 312 -6.87 -7.89 -4.42
C SER A 312 -6.78 -8.23 -2.93
N PHE A 313 -6.92 -9.50 -2.55
CA PHE A 313 -6.77 -10.00 -1.20
C PHE A 313 -5.30 -10.26 -0.80
N ALA A 314 -4.41 -10.50 -1.77
CA ALA A 314 -2.99 -10.81 -1.53
C ALA A 314 -2.18 -9.53 -1.32
N ILE A 315 -2.55 -8.77 -0.30
CA ILE A 315 -1.97 -7.47 0.01
C ILE A 315 -1.26 -7.48 1.37
N ILE A 316 -0.20 -6.67 1.44
CA ILE A 316 0.47 -6.33 2.68
C ILE A 316 0.40 -4.83 2.85
N PHE A 317 0.01 -4.40 4.04
CA PHE A 317 -0.12 -2.99 4.38
C PHE A 317 1.22 -2.44 4.86
N TYR A 318 1.60 -1.27 4.36
CA TYR A 318 2.80 -0.58 4.82
C TYR A 318 2.57 0.93 4.92
N VAL A 319 3.39 1.61 5.70
CA VAL A 319 3.37 3.06 5.79
C VAL A 319 4.47 3.62 4.91
N ARG A 320 4.10 4.49 3.97
CA ARG A 320 5.03 5.20 3.10
C ARG A 320 5.85 6.23 3.88
N LYS A 321 6.92 6.73 3.25
CA LYS A 321 7.75 7.80 3.81
C LYS A 321 6.95 9.05 4.23
N ASP A 322 5.88 9.36 3.52
CA ASP A 322 4.98 10.49 3.82
C ASP A 322 3.94 10.19 4.90
N GLY A 323 4.07 9.06 5.62
CA GLY A 323 3.16 8.62 6.67
C GLY A 323 1.80 8.13 6.17
N LEU A 324 1.65 7.91 4.86
CA LEU A 324 0.43 7.36 4.27
C LEU A 324 0.45 5.84 4.33
N MET A 325 -0.68 5.27 4.69
CA MET A 325 -0.88 3.84 4.50
C MET A 325 -1.07 3.51 3.02
N ALA A 326 -0.42 2.47 2.58
CA ALA A 326 -0.51 1.95 1.23
C ALA A 326 -0.57 0.43 1.26
N THR A 327 -1.04 -0.15 0.18
CA THR A 327 -1.02 -1.58 -0.05
C THR A 327 0.15 -1.95 -0.95
N TYR A 328 0.65 -3.15 -0.76
CA TYR A 328 1.72 -3.72 -1.53
C TYR A 328 1.38 -5.17 -1.89
N HIS A 329 1.60 -5.55 -3.13
CA HIS A 329 1.53 -6.92 -3.60
C HIS A 329 2.95 -7.41 -3.84
N PRO A 330 3.40 -8.52 -3.21
CA PRO A 330 4.63 -9.19 -3.62
C PRO A 330 4.54 -9.64 -5.08
N ASP A 331 5.66 -9.65 -5.81
CA ASP A 331 5.63 -10.07 -7.22
C ASP A 331 5.27 -11.55 -7.36
N PHE A 332 5.82 -12.41 -6.48
CA PHE A 332 5.63 -13.85 -6.55
C PHE A 332 5.36 -14.48 -5.18
N ILE A 333 4.57 -15.55 -5.18
CA ILE A 333 4.49 -16.54 -4.12
C ILE A 333 5.00 -17.87 -4.64
N VAL A 334 5.94 -18.49 -3.91
CA VAL A 334 6.62 -19.73 -4.33
C VAL A 334 6.62 -20.72 -3.18
N ALA A 335 6.25 -21.97 -3.42
CA ALA A 335 6.31 -23.04 -2.42
C ALA A 335 7.34 -24.11 -2.81
N THR A 336 8.14 -24.47 -1.82
CA THR A 336 8.97 -25.67 -1.80
C THR A 336 8.39 -26.67 -0.79
N ALA A 337 9.02 -27.81 -0.58
CA ALA A 337 8.56 -28.80 0.39
C ALA A 337 8.37 -28.24 1.81
N GLU A 338 9.25 -27.35 2.25
CA GLU A 338 9.29 -26.85 3.63
C GLU A 338 8.86 -25.40 3.79
N LYS A 339 8.95 -24.61 2.73
CA LYS A 339 8.81 -23.15 2.82
C LYS A 339 7.86 -22.56 1.79
N VAL A 340 7.29 -21.43 2.14
CA VAL A 340 6.64 -20.48 1.24
C VAL A 340 7.47 -19.20 1.21
N TYR A 341 7.84 -18.79 0.03
CA TYR A 341 8.56 -17.55 -0.19
C TYR A 341 7.64 -16.50 -0.80
N LEU A 342 7.62 -15.30 -0.20
CA LEU A 342 7.14 -14.10 -0.85
C LEU A 342 8.35 -13.40 -1.47
N ILE A 343 8.35 -13.28 -2.78
CA ILE A 343 9.50 -12.79 -3.53
C ILE A 343 9.14 -11.49 -4.23
N GLU A 344 10.02 -10.51 -4.07
CA GLU A 344 10.05 -9.27 -4.83
C GLU A 344 11.27 -9.27 -5.73
N THR A 345 11.09 -8.97 -7.01
CA THR A 345 12.18 -8.83 -7.98
C THR A 345 12.43 -7.35 -8.26
N LYS A 346 13.68 -6.91 -8.29
CA LYS A 346 14.04 -5.51 -8.54
C LYS A 346 15.27 -5.38 -9.43
N GLY A 347 15.21 -4.43 -10.36
CA GLY A 347 16.42 -3.94 -11.02
C GLY A 347 17.37 -3.33 -9.99
N ASP A 348 18.67 -3.47 -10.21
CA ASP A 348 19.71 -3.08 -9.23
C ASP A 348 19.66 -1.60 -8.84
N ASP A 349 19.17 -0.73 -9.72
CA ASP A 349 19.00 0.71 -9.48
C ASP A 349 17.90 1.07 -8.46
N LYS A 350 17.02 0.12 -8.12
CA LYS A 350 15.85 0.33 -7.25
C LYS A 350 15.88 -0.41 -5.92
N VAL A 351 16.90 -1.20 -5.68
CA VAL A 351 17.02 -2.03 -4.45
C VAL A 351 17.07 -1.16 -3.18
N ASP A 352 17.71 0.01 -3.26
CA ASP A 352 17.93 0.92 -2.13
C ASP A 352 16.85 2.02 -1.95
N ASP A 353 15.76 1.98 -2.72
CA ASP A 353 14.67 2.96 -2.57
C ASP A 353 14.03 2.89 -1.18
N VAL A 354 13.77 4.04 -0.57
CA VAL A 354 13.17 4.15 0.77
C VAL A 354 11.82 3.45 0.85
N ASN A 355 11.00 3.52 -0.21
CA ASN A 355 9.71 2.83 -0.23
C ASN A 355 9.89 1.31 -0.30
N VAL A 356 10.95 0.82 -0.96
CA VAL A 356 11.29 -0.62 -0.99
C VAL A 356 11.61 -1.09 0.42
N ARG A 357 12.42 -0.35 1.17
CA ARG A 357 12.74 -0.70 2.57
C ARG A 357 11.50 -0.73 3.48
N GLN A 358 10.58 0.21 3.31
CA GLN A 358 9.32 0.21 4.08
C GLN A 358 8.43 -0.98 3.75
N LYS A 359 8.32 -1.36 2.48
CA LYS A 359 7.63 -2.58 2.05
C LYS A 359 8.30 -3.83 2.65
N GLN A 360 9.63 -3.89 2.63
CA GLN A 360 10.40 -4.99 3.24
C GLN A 360 10.08 -5.14 4.73
N THR A 361 10.19 -4.04 5.49
CA THR A 361 9.89 -4.05 6.94
C THR A 361 8.49 -4.57 7.20
N ALA A 362 7.49 -4.01 6.52
CA ALA A 362 6.10 -4.43 6.69
C ALA A 362 5.88 -5.91 6.32
N THR A 363 6.54 -6.39 5.26
CA THR A 363 6.42 -7.79 4.83
C THR A 363 7.05 -8.74 5.84
N VAL A 364 8.22 -8.39 6.38
CA VAL A 364 8.90 -9.21 7.39
C VAL A 364 8.08 -9.25 8.69
N GLU A 365 7.49 -8.14 9.11
CA GLU A 365 6.58 -8.09 10.26
C GLU A 365 5.33 -8.94 10.03
N TRP A 366 4.73 -8.85 8.84
CA TRP A 366 3.59 -9.67 8.47
C TRP A 366 3.94 -11.18 8.49
N ILE A 367 5.07 -11.57 7.90
CA ILE A 367 5.56 -12.95 7.89
C ILE A 367 5.83 -13.47 9.30
N LYS A 368 6.34 -12.63 10.20
CA LYS A 368 6.52 -13.02 11.60
C LYS A 368 5.19 -13.41 12.25
N LYS A 369 4.12 -12.67 11.96
CA LYS A 369 2.76 -13.00 12.42
C LYS A 369 2.27 -14.32 11.80
N ILE A 370 2.46 -14.50 10.49
CA ILE A 370 2.10 -15.75 9.81
C ILE A 370 2.82 -16.95 10.41
N ASN A 371 4.12 -16.83 10.67
CA ASN A 371 4.90 -17.91 11.26
C ASN A 371 4.53 -18.22 12.72
N ALA A 372 3.87 -17.31 13.43
CA ALA A 372 3.33 -17.52 14.75
C ALA A 372 2.00 -18.30 14.75
N LEU A 373 1.31 -18.39 13.60
CA LEU A 373 0.08 -19.18 13.45
C LEU A 373 0.34 -20.68 13.58
N VAL A 374 -0.71 -21.42 13.92
CA VAL A 374 -0.64 -22.88 13.91
C VAL A 374 -0.29 -23.41 12.50
N PRO A 375 0.41 -24.52 12.39
CA PRO A 375 0.91 -25.01 11.09
C PRO A 375 -0.17 -25.12 10.01
N GLY A 376 -1.40 -25.54 10.36
CA GLY A 376 -2.53 -25.66 9.43
C GLY A 376 -2.88 -24.33 8.75
N ASP A 377 -2.83 -23.23 9.49
CA ASP A 377 -3.19 -21.88 8.98
C ASP A 377 -2.12 -21.24 8.10
N ARG A 378 -0.96 -21.87 7.97
CA ARG A 378 0.16 -21.43 7.13
C ARG A 378 0.65 -22.48 6.15
N MET A 379 -0.26 -23.34 5.68
CA MET A 379 -0.01 -24.43 4.72
C MET A 379 1.05 -25.44 5.22
N ASN A 380 1.22 -25.61 6.53
CA ASN A 380 2.25 -26.45 7.16
C ASN A 380 3.69 -26.10 6.74
N ARG A 381 3.96 -24.86 6.32
CA ARG A 381 5.27 -24.38 5.86
C ARG A 381 5.69 -23.15 6.64
N THR A 382 7.00 -22.90 6.66
CA THR A 382 7.54 -21.64 7.16
C THR A 382 7.56 -20.61 6.02
N TRP A 383 7.14 -19.40 6.31
CA TRP A 383 7.12 -18.29 5.33
C TRP A 383 8.36 -17.43 5.46
N GLU A 384 8.90 -17.00 4.33
CA GLU A 384 10.07 -16.11 4.26
C GLU A 384 9.86 -15.03 3.18
N TYR A 385 10.41 -13.85 3.43
CA TYR A 385 10.46 -12.77 2.44
C TYR A 385 11.83 -12.68 1.80
N VAL A 386 11.86 -12.49 0.49
CA VAL A 386 13.07 -12.45 -0.32
C VAL A 386 13.02 -11.28 -1.29
N LEU A 387 14.07 -10.48 -1.32
CA LEU A 387 14.26 -9.43 -2.33
C LEU A 387 15.38 -9.86 -3.28
N VAL A 388 15.03 -10.14 -4.53
CA VAL A 388 15.96 -10.63 -5.55
C VAL A 388 16.34 -9.49 -6.49
N GLY A 389 17.60 -9.05 -6.39
CA GLY A 389 18.20 -8.10 -7.34
C GLY A 389 18.55 -8.78 -8.67
N GLU A 390 18.46 -8.02 -9.75
CA GLU A 390 18.66 -8.53 -11.11
C GLU A 390 20.02 -9.18 -11.33
N SER A 391 21.12 -8.50 -10.98
CA SER A 391 22.48 -9.03 -11.12
C SER A 391 22.71 -10.28 -10.28
N VAL A 392 22.15 -10.31 -9.07
CA VAL A 392 22.28 -11.45 -8.16
C VAL A 392 21.55 -12.66 -8.73
N PHE A 393 20.33 -12.45 -9.25
CA PHE A 393 19.56 -13.52 -9.89
C PHE A 393 20.32 -14.14 -11.06
N TYR A 394 20.78 -13.34 -12.02
CA TYR A 394 21.48 -13.87 -13.20
C TYR A 394 22.80 -14.55 -12.85
N SER A 395 23.54 -14.02 -11.85
CA SER A 395 24.77 -14.65 -11.38
C SER A 395 24.52 -16.04 -10.77
N LEU A 396 23.55 -16.14 -9.87
CA LEU A 396 23.25 -17.38 -9.16
C LEU A 396 22.59 -18.41 -10.08
N SER A 397 21.58 -18.02 -10.84
CA SER A 397 20.90 -18.94 -11.78
C SER A 397 21.86 -19.42 -12.89
N GLY A 398 22.76 -18.58 -13.37
CA GLY A 398 23.79 -18.96 -14.32
C GLY A 398 24.84 -19.92 -13.78
N SER A 399 25.05 -19.95 -12.44
CA SER A 399 25.94 -20.92 -11.76
C SER A 399 25.24 -22.22 -11.38
N GLY A 400 23.94 -22.39 -11.68
CA GLY A 400 23.17 -23.58 -11.37
C GLY A 400 22.60 -23.63 -9.94
N ALA A 401 22.52 -22.48 -9.27
CA ALA A 401 21.87 -22.37 -7.96
C ALA A 401 20.38 -22.72 -8.03
N THR A 402 19.83 -23.36 -7.00
CA THR A 402 18.42 -23.65 -6.86
C THR A 402 17.65 -22.44 -6.31
N ILE A 403 16.31 -22.52 -6.31
CA ILE A 403 15.48 -21.47 -5.69
C ILE A 403 15.82 -21.31 -4.19
N THR A 404 16.10 -22.39 -3.49
CA THR A 404 16.48 -22.37 -2.07
C THR A 404 17.81 -21.64 -1.88
N ASP A 405 18.79 -21.87 -2.75
CA ASP A 405 20.08 -21.17 -2.71
C ASP A 405 19.91 -19.66 -2.92
N ILE A 406 19.13 -19.28 -3.94
CA ILE A 406 18.83 -17.88 -4.23
C ILE A 406 18.10 -17.23 -3.04
N CYS A 407 17.08 -17.89 -2.50
CA CYS A 407 16.32 -17.37 -1.38
C CYS A 407 17.18 -17.23 -0.11
N ASN A 408 18.07 -18.15 0.17
CA ASN A 408 18.97 -18.07 1.32
C ASN A 408 19.94 -16.89 1.20
N MET A 409 20.44 -16.61 0.00
CA MET A 409 21.33 -15.47 -0.27
C MET A 409 20.60 -14.12 -0.21
N CYS A 410 19.37 -14.07 -0.70
CA CYS A 410 18.58 -12.84 -0.85
C CYS A 410 17.54 -12.62 0.27
N LYS A 411 17.56 -13.45 1.31
CA LYS A 411 16.63 -13.38 2.43
C LYS A 411 16.78 -12.05 3.18
N VAL A 412 15.66 -11.37 3.38
CA VAL A 412 15.59 -10.18 4.21
C VAL A 412 15.27 -10.59 5.65
N SER A 413 16.25 -10.48 6.54
CA SER A 413 16.06 -10.74 7.97
C SER A 413 15.38 -9.57 8.68
N TYR A 414 14.73 -9.86 9.81
CA TYR A 414 14.10 -8.81 10.64
C TYR A 414 15.11 -7.74 11.07
N SER A 415 16.32 -8.13 11.44
CA SER A 415 17.39 -7.21 11.83
C SER A 415 17.86 -6.29 10.69
N VAL A 416 17.82 -6.77 9.44
CA VAL A 416 18.15 -5.96 8.26
C VAL A 416 16.98 -5.03 7.89
N ALA A 417 15.75 -5.51 7.97
CA ALA A 417 14.57 -4.73 7.63
C ALA A 417 14.25 -3.62 8.65
N THR A 418 14.53 -3.87 9.94
CA THR A 418 14.31 -2.92 11.04
C THR A 418 15.58 -2.22 11.49
N GLY A 419 16.73 -2.55 10.87
CA GLY A 419 18.05 -2.12 11.29
C GLY A 419 18.17 -0.62 11.43
N ASN A 420 18.62 -0.21 12.60
CA ASN A 420 19.13 1.12 12.85
C ASN A 420 20.26 1.40 11.84
N LEU A 421 20.18 2.54 11.18
CA LEU A 421 21.22 3.06 10.27
C LEU A 421 22.58 3.29 10.95
N PHE A 422 22.74 2.92 12.22
CA PHE A 422 23.91 3.19 13.05
C PHE A 422 24.78 1.95 13.37
N ASP A 423 24.43 0.77 12.84
CA ASP A 423 25.23 -0.45 13.00
C ASP A 423 26.04 -0.81 11.74
N MET A 424 26.49 0.21 10.97
CA MET A 424 27.53 0.08 9.95
C MET A 424 28.71 0.99 10.24
#